data_4228ae16c0fd30e4711e3c0ab6d4c3d6
#
_entry.id   4228ae16c0fd30e4711e3c0ab6d4c3d6
#
_cell.length_a   1.000
_cell.length_b   1.000
_cell.length_c   1.000
_cell.angle_alpha   90.00
_cell.angle_beta   90.00
_cell.angle_gamma   90.00
#
_symmetry.space_group_name_H-M   'P 1'
#
loop_
_entity.id
_entity.type
_entity.pdbx_description
1 polymer ?
#
loop_
_entity_poly.entity_id
_entity_poly.type
_entity_poly.pdbx_seq_one_letter_code
_entity_poly.pdbx_strand_id
1 'polypeptide(L)'
;TYQGNGVVKVDHYPIFVPNTLPGEEVTVKVTKVTKNFAWGKLISIEKKSPDRIDNPNWAYLQTGIAPLGNLTYPAQLKFKQRQIQELLEKAHLNLEVTETLGMDQPFGYRNKAQVPVRMVKGQPTTGFYKRGSHDLVPIEDFYIQDPAIDQAVLVVRDLLRKYQVPAYDE
;
A
#
# COMPACT_ATOMS: atom_id res chain seq x y z
N THR A 1 12.38 -2.90 -0.09
CA THR A 1 12.11 -3.95 0.91
C THR A 1 10.96 -4.85 0.45
N TYR A 2 10.80 -6.01 1.06
CA TYR A 2 9.66 -6.92 0.80
C TYR A 2 8.28 -6.28 1.12
N GLN A 3 8.24 -5.23 1.93
CA GLN A 3 7.03 -4.46 2.24
C GLN A 3 6.74 -3.34 1.23
N GLY A 4 7.50 -3.24 0.15
CA GLY A 4 7.34 -2.18 -0.86
C GLY A 4 7.92 -0.82 -0.49
N ASN A 5 8.73 -0.70 0.59
CA ASN A 5 9.43 0.53 0.88
C ASN A 5 10.71 0.61 0.05
N GLY A 6 11.02 1.77 -0.52
CA GLY A 6 12.33 2.04 -1.08
C GLY A 6 13.40 2.11 0.00
N VAL A 7 14.64 1.90 -0.40
CA VAL A 7 15.82 2.01 0.48
C VAL A 7 16.88 2.86 -0.20
N VAL A 8 17.24 3.94 0.46
CA VAL A 8 18.40 4.78 0.08
C VAL A 8 19.52 4.51 1.08
N LYS A 9 20.75 4.38 0.61
CA LYS A 9 21.92 4.24 1.47
C LYS A 9 22.79 5.50 1.40
N VAL A 10 23.06 6.09 2.54
CA VAL A 10 24.02 7.20 2.69
C VAL A 10 25.16 6.67 3.57
N ASP A 11 26.36 6.57 3.06
CA ASP A 11 27.53 6.01 3.76
C ASP A 11 27.22 4.65 4.43
N HIS A 12 26.63 3.75 3.67
CA HIS A 12 26.15 2.43 4.11
C HIS A 12 24.99 2.44 5.12
N TYR A 13 24.54 3.62 5.57
CA TYR A 13 23.42 3.74 6.49
C TYR A 13 22.09 3.76 5.74
N PRO A 14 21.17 2.79 5.98
CA PRO A 14 19.95 2.67 5.21
C PRO A 14 18.87 3.62 5.72
N ILE A 15 18.20 4.26 4.77
CA ILE A 15 17.02 5.09 5.00
C ILE A 15 15.84 4.44 4.27
N PHE A 16 14.82 4.04 5.02
CA PHE A 16 13.59 3.46 4.47
C PHE A 16 12.61 4.57 4.12
N VAL A 17 12.17 4.59 2.87
CA VAL A 17 11.25 5.61 2.35
C VAL A 17 10.04 4.94 1.72
N PRO A 18 8.86 4.99 2.38
CA PRO A 18 7.63 4.49 1.78
C PRO A 18 7.29 5.21 0.48
N ASN A 19 6.62 4.49 -0.42
CA ASN A 19 6.10 5.01 -1.68
C ASN A 19 7.17 5.45 -2.70
N THR A 20 8.41 5.01 -2.56
CA THR A 20 9.48 5.22 -3.54
C THR A 20 9.85 3.92 -4.24
N LEU A 21 10.31 4.02 -5.49
CA LEU A 21 10.64 2.90 -6.35
C LEU A 21 12.13 2.90 -6.75
N PRO A 22 12.68 1.74 -7.10
CA PRO A 22 14.04 1.67 -7.63
C PRO A 22 14.22 2.56 -8.86
N GLY A 23 15.37 3.24 -8.94
CA GLY A 23 15.73 4.13 -10.05
C GLY A 23 15.11 5.51 -10.00
N GLU A 24 14.34 5.85 -8.96
CA GLU A 24 13.83 7.20 -8.77
C GLU A 24 14.86 8.13 -8.13
N GLU A 25 14.82 9.39 -8.52
CA GLU A 25 15.48 10.49 -7.82
C GLU A 25 14.42 11.22 -7.00
N VAL A 26 14.65 11.35 -5.69
CA VAL A 26 13.62 11.80 -4.76
C VAL A 26 14.19 12.74 -3.70
N THR A 27 13.40 13.72 -3.31
CA THR A 27 13.64 14.51 -2.11
C THR A 27 12.92 13.89 -0.92
N VAL A 28 13.65 13.64 0.15
CA VAL A 28 13.18 12.94 1.33
C VAL A 28 13.42 13.77 2.59
N LYS A 29 12.41 13.86 3.45
CA LYS A 29 12.56 14.40 4.81
C LYS A 29 12.79 13.23 5.77
N VAL A 30 13.95 13.20 6.45
CA VAL A 30 14.20 12.21 7.51
C VAL A 30 13.28 12.49 8.70
N THR A 31 12.55 11.49 9.14
CA THR A 31 11.52 11.61 10.20
C THR A 31 11.91 10.92 11.49
N LYS A 32 12.71 9.85 11.40
CA LYS A 32 13.18 9.11 12.57
C LYS A 32 14.56 8.54 12.29
N VAL A 33 15.48 8.75 13.21
CA VAL A 33 16.85 8.20 13.16
C VAL A 33 17.03 7.21 14.29
N THR A 34 17.61 6.05 13.99
CA THR A 34 18.02 5.04 14.97
C THR A 34 19.51 4.74 14.81
N LYS A 35 20.08 3.88 15.62
CA LYS A 35 21.50 3.50 15.49
C LYS A 35 21.85 2.85 14.14
N ASN A 36 20.92 2.06 13.57
CA ASN A 36 21.21 1.20 12.43
C ASN A 36 20.48 1.60 11.14
N PHE A 37 19.45 2.45 11.22
CA PHE A 37 18.66 2.88 10.07
C PHE A 37 17.86 4.15 10.38
N ALA A 38 17.35 4.80 9.34
CA ALA A 38 16.39 5.88 9.46
C ALA A 38 15.11 5.62 8.68
N TRP A 39 14.07 6.37 9.01
CA TRP A 39 12.85 6.50 8.22
C TRP A 39 12.81 7.87 7.57
N GLY A 40 12.39 7.90 6.32
CA GLY A 40 12.15 9.12 5.56
C GLY A 40 10.72 9.21 5.05
N LYS A 41 10.25 10.44 4.92
CA LYS A 41 9.00 10.77 4.23
C LYS A 41 9.33 11.32 2.84
N LEU A 42 8.73 10.75 1.80
CA LEU A 42 8.82 11.28 0.46
C LEU A 42 8.20 12.69 0.40
N ILE A 43 8.93 13.65 -0.15
CA ILE A 43 8.48 15.03 -0.37
C ILE A 43 8.17 15.25 -1.85
N SER A 44 9.11 14.91 -2.73
CA SER A 44 8.95 15.05 -4.18
C SER A 44 9.68 13.92 -4.92
N ILE A 45 9.29 13.71 -6.17
CA ILE A 45 9.94 12.80 -7.10
C ILE A 45 10.40 13.66 -8.27
N GLU A 46 11.70 13.83 -8.41
CA GLU A 46 12.35 14.61 -9.46
C GLU A 46 12.46 13.80 -10.75
N LYS A 47 12.73 12.50 -10.60
CA LYS A 47 12.76 11.55 -11.71
C LYS A 47 11.98 10.29 -11.36
N LYS A 48 10.96 10.01 -12.14
CA LYS A 48 10.10 8.83 -11.95
C LYS A 48 10.75 7.57 -12.50
N SER A 49 10.51 6.44 -11.83
CA SER A 49 10.75 5.12 -12.42
C SER A 49 9.78 4.86 -13.58
N PRO A 50 10.21 4.17 -14.65
CA PRO A 50 9.31 3.73 -15.73
C PRO A 50 8.25 2.72 -15.22
N ASP A 51 8.52 2.08 -14.10
CA ASP A 51 7.60 1.12 -13.48
C ASP A 51 6.53 1.78 -12.58
N ARG A 52 6.58 3.10 -12.43
CA ARG A 52 5.59 3.84 -11.64
C ARG A 52 4.31 4.10 -12.44
N ILE A 53 3.16 3.84 -11.84
CA ILE A 53 1.88 4.31 -12.40
C ILE A 53 1.75 5.83 -12.25
N ASP A 54 1.13 6.51 -13.22
CA ASP A 54 1.07 7.97 -13.23
C ASP A 54 0.25 8.57 -12.07
N ASN A 55 -0.91 8.01 -11.81
CA ASN A 55 -1.83 8.51 -10.79
C ASN A 55 -2.16 7.43 -9.75
N PRO A 56 -1.23 7.12 -8.82
CA PRO A 56 -1.50 6.15 -7.79
C PRO A 56 -2.60 6.65 -6.84
N ASN A 57 -3.48 5.76 -6.39
CA ASN A 57 -4.45 6.13 -5.37
C ASN A 57 -3.74 6.33 -4.01
N TRP A 58 -3.54 7.58 -3.65
CA TRP A 58 -2.83 7.95 -2.41
C TRP A 58 -3.53 7.47 -1.14
N ALA A 59 -4.87 7.34 -1.14
CA ALA A 59 -5.59 6.79 -0.01
C ALA A 59 -5.16 5.34 0.25
N TYR A 60 -5.02 4.52 -0.80
CA TYR A 60 -4.53 3.14 -0.66
C TYR A 60 -3.08 3.08 -0.17
N LEU A 61 -2.21 3.95 -0.68
CA LEU A 61 -0.81 4.00 -0.26
C LEU A 61 -0.65 4.45 1.19
N GLN A 62 -1.48 5.40 1.66
CA GLN A 62 -1.44 5.89 3.03
C GLN A 62 -1.88 4.83 4.04
N THR A 63 -2.85 4.01 3.70
CA THR A 63 -3.37 2.95 4.57
C THR A 63 -2.55 1.67 4.52
N GLY A 64 -1.76 1.50 3.47
CA GLY A 64 -0.96 0.30 3.27
C GLY A 64 -1.75 -0.94 2.86
N ILE A 65 -3.02 -0.78 2.46
CA ILE A 65 -3.83 -1.88 1.90
C ILE A 65 -3.36 -2.31 0.51
N ALA A 66 -2.63 -1.42 -0.19
CA ALA A 66 -2.02 -1.68 -1.49
C ALA A 66 -0.54 -1.24 -1.48
N PRO A 67 0.36 -1.97 -0.81
CA PRO A 67 1.76 -1.55 -0.62
C PRO A 67 2.56 -1.43 -1.93
N LEU A 68 2.13 -2.13 -3.00
CA LEU A 68 2.69 -2.04 -4.34
C LEU A 68 1.79 -1.24 -5.29
N GLY A 69 0.82 -0.50 -4.78
CA GLY A 69 -0.16 0.23 -5.58
C GLY A 69 0.40 1.41 -6.39
N ASN A 70 1.68 1.70 -6.27
CA ASN A 70 2.41 2.66 -7.08
C ASN A 70 3.21 2.03 -8.23
N LEU A 71 3.25 0.68 -8.31
CA LEU A 71 3.89 -0.08 -9.38
C LEU A 71 2.90 -0.50 -10.46
N THR A 72 3.35 -0.49 -11.72
CA THR A 72 2.62 -1.16 -12.81
C THR A 72 2.47 -2.66 -12.52
N TYR A 73 1.43 -3.29 -13.04
CA TYR A 73 1.19 -4.71 -12.76
C TYR A 73 2.33 -5.63 -13.21
N PRO A 74 2.93 -5.45 -14.42
CA PRO A 74 4.13 -6.21 -14.80
C PRO A 74 5.29 -6.02 -13.82
N ALA A 75 5.50 -4.82 -13.30
CA ALA A 75 6.55 -4.56 -12.31
C ALA A 75 6.25 -5.23 -10.95
N GLN A 76 4.97 -5.34 -10.55
CA GLN A 76 4.57 -6.10 -9.36
C GLN A 76 4.89 -7.60 -9.49
N LEU A 77 4.70 -8.19 -10.68
CA LEU A 77 5.04 -9.59 -10.94
C LEU A 77 6.55 -9.82 -10.83
N LYS A 78 7.35 -8.97 -11.49
CA LYS A 78 8.82 -9.00 -11.38
C LYS A 78 9.30 -8.81 -9.95
N PHE A 79 8.67 -7.91 -9.19
CA PHE A 79 9.00 -7.69 -7.78
C PHE A 79 8.79 -8.97 -6.95
N LYS A 80 7.68 -9.67 -7.15
CA LYS A 80 7.36 -10.93 -6.44
C LYS A 80 8.36 -12.04 -6.80
N GLN A 81 8.66 -12.21 -8.07
CA GLN A 81 9.67 -13.17 -8.53
C GLN A 81 11.03 -12.91 -7.87
N ARG A 82 11.48 -11.65 -7.92
CA ARG A 82 12.76 -11.24 -7.33
C ARG A 82 12.82 -11.47 -5.83
N GLN A 83 11.74 -11.26 -5.08
CA GLN A 83 11.70 -11.55 -3.66
C GLN A 83 12.00 -13.01 -3.35
N ILE A 84 11.41 -13.94 -4.10
CA ILE A 84 11.65 -15.38 -3.90
C ILE A 84 13.08 -15.73 -4.32
N GLN A 85 13.54 -15.22 -5.46
CA GLN A 85 14.91 -15.42 -5.92
C GLN A 85 15.95 -14.98 -4.87
N GLU A 86 15.80 -13.77 -4.30
CA GLU A 86 16.70 -13.26 -3.25
C GLU A 86 16.65 -14.11 -1.96
N LEU A 87 15.52 -14.73 -1.63
CA LEU A 87 15.43 -15.65 -0.49
C LEU A 87 16.16 -16.96 -0.74
N LEU A 88 16.06 -17.53 -1.95
CA LEU A 88 16.78 -18.74 -2.34
C LEU A 88 18.30 -18.50 -2.35
N GLU A 89 18.73 -17.37 -2.91
CA GLU A 89 20.15 -16.96 -2.92
C GLU A 89 20.70 -16.81 -1.48
N LYS A 90 19.97 -16.18 -0.58
CA LYS A 90 20.35 -16.07 0.83
C LYS A 90 20.42 -17.41 1.55
N ALA A 91 19.59 -18.36 1.13
CA ALA A 91 19.62 -19.73 1.63
C ALA A 91 20.70 -20.60 0.97
N HIS A 92 21.53 -20.03 0.08
CA HIS A 92 22.54 -20.71 -0.72
C HIS A 92 21.97 -21.85 -1.58
N LEU A 93 20.71 -21.72 -2.02
CA LEU A 93 20.06 -22.65 -2.92
C LEU A 93 20.23 -22.14 -4.36
N ASN A 94 20.91 -22.95 -5.18
CA ASN A 94 21.11 -22.63 -6.61
C ASN A 94 19.87 -23.09 -7.41
N LEU A 95 18.75 -22.38 -7.21
CA LEU A 95 17.49 -22.61 -7.89
C LEU A 95 17.05 -21.31 -8.58
N GLU A 96 16.59 -21.44 -9.81
CA GLU A 96 16.05 -20.33 -10.59
C GLU A 96 14.54 -20.26 -10.40
N VAL A 97 14.03 -19.07 -10.07
CA VAL A 97 12.59 -18.79 -9.97
C VAL A 97 12.07 -18.39 -11.34
N THR A 98 11.13 -19.14 -11.86
CA THR A 98 10.46 -18.82 -13.13
C THR A 98 9.61 -17.56 -13.00
N GLU A 99 9.14 -17.02 -14.12
CA GLU A 99 8.26 -15.84 -14.12
C GLU A 99 7.02 -16.05 -13.26
N THR A 100 6.64 -15.02 -12.52
CA THR A 100 5.40 -15.04 -11.72
C THR A 100 4.20 -15.10 -12.65
N LEU A 101 3.36 -16.10 -12.49
CA LEU A 101 2.10 -16.19 -13.23
C LEU A 101 1.18 -15.05 -12.80
N GLY A 102 0.81 -14.23 -13.76
CA GLY A 102 -0.10 -13.10 -13.56
C GLY A 102 -1.56 -13.47 -13.82
N MET A 103 -2.44 -12.56 -13.46
CA MET A 103 -3.87 -12.61 -13.79
C MET A 103 -4.12 -11.72 -15.02
N ASP A 104 -5.02 -12.12 -15.89
CA ASP A 104 -5.49 -11.29 -17.01
C ASP A 104 -6.23 -10.04 -16.52
N GLN A 105 -7.02 -10.20 -15.45
CA GLN A 105 -7.75 -9.13 -14.76
C GLN A 105 -7.32 -9.07 -13.29
N PRO A 106 -6.31 -8.26 -12.93
CA PRO A 106 -5.78 -8.20 -11.55
C PRO A 106 -6.63 -7.33 -10.61
N PHE A 107 -7.88 -7.09 -10.95
CA PHE A 107 -8.84 -6.29 -10.21
C PHE A 107 -10.11 -7.08 -9.92
N GLY A 108 -10.87 -6.67 -8.91
CA GLY A 108 -12.18 -7.25 -8.60
C GLY A 108 -12.17 -8.71 -8.14
N TYR A 109 -11.01 -9.27 -7.80
CA TYR A 109 -10.88 -10.71 -7.48
C TYR A 109 -11.18 -11.05 -6.01
N ARG A 110 -11.19 -10.06 -5.13
CA ARG A 110 -11.39 -10.28 -3.70
C ARG A 110 -12.88 -10.34 -3.38
N ASN A 111 -13.34 -11.50 -2.93
CA ASN A 111 -14.75 -11.80 -2.63
C ASN A 111 -15.10 -11.74 -1.13
N LYS A 112 -14.18 -11.29 -0.28
CA LYS A 112 -14.39 -11.08 1.16
C LYS A 112 -13.68 -9.82 1.62
N ALA A 113 -14.39 -8.95 2.34
CA ALA A 113 -13.84 -7.74 2.93
C ALA A 113 -14.17 -7.63 4.42
N GLN A 114 -13.28 -6.98 5.15
CA GLN A 114 -13.54 -6.46 6.50
C GLN A 114 -13.18 -4.99 6.45
N VAL A 115 -14.21 -4.15 6.47
CA VAL A 115 -14.05 -2.70 6.33
C VAL A 115 -14.38 -2.04 7.67
N PRO A 116 -13.42 -1.36 8.31
CA PRO A 116 -13.67 -0.59 9.52
C PRO A 116 -14.71 0.50 9.32
N VAL A 117 -15.52 0.73 10.35
CA VAL A 117 -16.45 1.85 10.44
C VAL A 117 -16.10 2.68 11.66
N ARG A 118 -15.85 3.98 11.48
CA ARG A 118 -15.54 4.92 12.56
C ARG A 118 -16.36 6.20 12.42
N MET A 119 -16.51 6.91 13.54
CA MET A 119 -17.07 8.26 13.51
C MET A 119 -16.01 9.23 12.98
N VAL A 120 -16.26 9.84 11.83
CA VAL A 120 -15.42 10.90 11.27
C VAL A 120 -16.28 12.15 11.08
N LYS A 121 -15.91 13.24 11.74
CA LYS A 121 -16.69 14.51 11.73
C LYS A 121 -18.17 14.30 12.10
N GLY A 122 -18.43 13.44 13.09
CA GLY A 122 -19.78 13.16 13.58
C GLY A 122 -20.62 12.23 12.70
N GLN A 123 -20.01 11.55 11.71
CA GLN A 123 -20.74 10.67 10.80
C GLN A 123 -20.06 9.29 10.67
N PRO A 124 -20.81 8.18 10.66
CA PRO A 124 -20.26 6.86 10.31
C PRO A 124 -19.58 6.90 8.94
N THR A 125 -18.33 6.50 8.92
CA THR A 125 -17.46 6.54 7.73
C THR A 125 -16.75 5.22 7.60
N THR A 126 -16.72 4.67 6.39
CA THR A 126 -16.01 3.44 6.03
C THR A 126 -14.68 3.78 5.39
N GLY A 127 -13.68 2.92 5.59
CA GLY A 127 -12.35 3.13 5.03
C GLY A 127 -11.33 2.22 5.68
N PHE A 128 -10.06 2.61 5.64
CA PHE A 128 -8.98 1.86 6.27
C PHE A 128 -8.09 2.78 7.09
N TYR A 129 -7.44 2.22 8.12
CA TYR A 129 -6.58 3.01 8.97
C TYR A 129 -5.30 3.42 8.25
N LYS A 130 -4.90 4.67 8.46
CA LYS A 130 -3.60 5.16 8.05
C LYS A 130 -2.49 4.39 8.77
N ARG A 131 -1.41 4.07 8.08
CA ARG A 131 -0.27 3.35 8.65
C ARG A 131 0.25 4.01 9.92
N GLY A 132 0.34 3.23 11.00
CA GLY A 132 0.85 3.69 12.31
C GLY A 132 -0.04 4.74 12.99
N SER A 133 -1.33 4.78 12.67
CA SER A 133 -2.31 5.71 13.23
C SER A 133 -3.67 5.01 13.39
N HIS A 134 -4.52 5.55 14.25
CA HIS A 134 -5.93 5.19 14.38
C HIS A 134 -6.84 6.08 13.50
N ASP A 135 -6.25 6.98 12.69
CA ASP A 135 -7.00 7.82 11.77
C ASP A 135 -7.55 6.99 10.61
N LEU A 136 -8.87 7.06 10.39
CA LEU A 136 -9.51 6.42 9.26
C LEU A 136 -9.35 7.28 8.01
N VAL A 137 -8.83 6.71 6.94
CA VAL A 137 -8.85 7.29 5.60
C VAL A 137 -10.12 6.78 4.91
N PRO A 138 -11.05 7.66 4.53
CA PRO A 138 -12.26 7.26 3.81
C PRO A 138 -11.91 6.61 2.47
N ILE A 139 -12.46 5.44 2.22
CA ILE A 139 -12.31 4.72 0.94
C ILE A 139 -13.67 4.11 0.62
N GLU A 140 -14.21 4.46 -0.53
CA GLU A 140 -15.54 4.04 -0.98
C GLU A 140 -15.48 2.90 -1.98
N ASP A 141 -14.37 2.78 -2.68
CA ASP A 141 -14.07 1.70 -3.62
C ASP A 141 -12.69 1.13 -3.32
N PHE A 142 -12.51 -0.15 -3.53
CA PHE A 142 -11.19 -0.76 -3.43
C PHE A 142 -10.97 -1.71 -4.62
N TYR A 143 -10.23 -1.24 -5.60
CA TYR A 143 -10.08 -1.83 -6.93
C TYR A 143 -9.79 -3.34 -6.99
N ILE A 144 -9.31 -3.96 -5.89
CA ILE A 144 -9.15 -5.41 -5.83
C ILE A 144 -10.39 -6.15 -5.30
N GLN A 145 -11.36 -5.43 -4.69
CA GLN A 145 -12.63 -6.02 -4.23
C GLN A 145 -13.61 -6.17 -5.39
N ASP A 146 -14.47 -7.16 -5.27
CA ASP A 146 -15.66 -7.25 -6.11
C ASP A 146 -16.51 -5.98 -5.90
N PRO A 147 -16.90 -5.26 -6.96
CA PRO A 147 -17.69 -4.03 -6.84
C PRO A 147 -19.00 -4.18 -6.06
N ALA A 148 -19.59 -5.37 -6.05
CA ALA A 148 -20.79 -5.64 -5.24
C ALA A 148 -20.53 -5.52 -3.74
N ILE A 149 -19.31 -5.83 -3.29
CA ILE A 149 -18.90 -5.64 -1.89
C ILE A 149 -18.85 -4.16 -1.56
N ASP A 150 -18.21 -3.34 -2.40
CA ASP A 150 -18.13 -1.89 -2.18
C ASP A 150 -19.53 -1.26 -2.13
N GLN A 151 -20.42 -1.64 -3.04
CA GLN A 151 -21.81 -1.20 -3.02
C GLN A 151 -22.53 -1.61 -1.73
N ALA A 152 -22.39 -2.84 -1.27
CA ALA A 152 -22.99 -3.30 -0.03
C ALA A 152 -22.47 -2.53 1.18
N VAL A 153 -21.17 -2.25 1.24
CA VAL A 153 -20.55 -1.44 2.31
C VAL A 153 -21.12 -0.03 2.32
N LEU A 154 -21.28 0.61 1.16
CA LEU A 154 -21.85 1.95 1.05
C LEU A 154 -23.32 1.98 1.50
N VAL A 155 -24.13 1.00 1.11
CA VAL A 155 -25.53 0.88 1.55
C VAL A 155 -25.61 0.74 3.07
N VAL A 156 -24.81 -0.13 3.67
CA VAL A 156 -24.78 -0.30 5.13
C VAL A 156 -24.34 0.99 5.82
N ARG A 157 -23.30 1.66 5.34
CA ARG A 157 -22.86 2.96 5.87
C ARG A 157 -23.98 3.99 5.84
N ASP A 158 -24.70 4.09 4.74
CA ASP A 158 -25.77 5.07 4.58
C ASP A 158 -26.98 4.75 5.47
N LEU A 159 -27.27 3.48 5.72
CA LEU A 159 -28.25 3.05 6.72
C LEU A 159 -27.82 3.45 8.15
N LEU A 160 -26.55 3.23 8.51
CA LEU A 160 -26.01 3.67 9.80
C LEU A 160 -26.19 5.20 9.99
N ARG A 161 -25.94 5.98 8.95
CA ARG A 161 -26.15 7.44 8.96
C ARG A 161 -27.62 7.80 9.11
N LYS A 162 -28.47 7.19 8.31
CA LYS A 162 -29.92 7.43 8.30
C LYS A 162 -30.58 7.17 9.66
N TYR A 163 -30.16 6.06 10.30
CA TYR A 163 -30.74 5.66 11.60
C TYR A 163 -29.89 6.14 12.79
N GLN A 164 -28.91 7.00 12.56
CA GLN A 164 -28.05 7.58 13.59
C GLN A 164 -27.37 6.51 14.48
N VAL A 165 -27.02 5.37 13.92
CA VAL A 165 -26.33 4.30 14.65
C VAL A 165 -24.86 4.73 14.82
N PRO A 166 -24.36 4.85 16.07
CA PRO A 166 -22.98 5.22 16.29
C PRO A 166 -22.04 4.09 15.87
N ALA A 167 -20.89 4.43 15.29
CA ALA A 167 -19.81 3.47 15.13
C ALA A 167 -19.14 3.24 16.49
N TYR A 168 -18.52 2.07 16.64
CA TYR A 168 -17.70 1.75 17.81
C TYR A 168 -16.58 2.80 17.97
N ASP A 169 -16.40 3.28 19.18
CA ASP A 169 -15.32 4.16 19.61
C ASP A 169 -14.50 3.48 20.71
N GLU A 170 -13.15 3.45 20.54
CA GLU A 170 -12.22 2.85 21.51
C GLU A 170 -11.93 3.80 22.66
#